data_955e0154eaa24df62765c3c1999b86ff
#
_entry.id   955e0154eaa24df62765c3c1999b86ff
#
_cell.length_a   1.000
_cell.length_b   1.000
_cell.length_c   1.000
_cell.angle_alpha   90.00
_cell.angle_beta   90.00
_cell.angle_gamma   90.00
#
_symmetry.space_group_name_H-M   'P 1'
#
loop_
_entity.id
_entity.type
_entity.pdbx_description
1 polymer ?
#
loop_
_entity_poly.entity_id
_entity_poly.type
_entity_poly.pdbx_seq_one_letter_code
_entity_poly.pdbx_strand_id
1 'polypeptide(L)'
;YLSRRFERLRPVIYPSVWIAVDGIQSIGFLAFPWTYWGYSQYTFTAFVQISSLVGIFGVTFIMVLFSTVAADFARMAFSRPFSIRWIGSTPSFRRLAAAVALLAVSIAYGALRLSQPVRSQVAERLKVAMVQSCIDPWEAWGSNKFMYLSELKRLTEEAMKESPDFIIWS
;
A
#
# COMPACT_ATOMS: atom_id res chain seq x y z
N TYR A 1 6.74 -9.89 -35.44
CA TYR A 1 5.67 -10.61 -34.74
C TYR A 1 5.81 -10.55 -33.23
N LEU A 2 6.96 -10.82 -32.67
CA LEU A 2 7.28 -10.74 -31.24
C LEU A 2 7.07 -9.34 -30.65
N SER A 3 7.49 -8.26 -31.34
CA SER A 3 7.31 -6.88 -30.87
C SER A 3 5.83 -6.51 -30.69
N ARG A 4 4.97 -6.88 -31.64
CA ARG A 4 3.52 -6.61 -31.55
C ARG A 4 2.84 -7.42 -30.43
N ARG A 5 3.30 -8.64 -30.17
CA ARG A 5 2.78 -9.45 -29.04
C ARG A 5 3.19 -8.84 -27.71
N PHE A 6 4.43 -8.35 -27.61
CA PHE A 6 4.92 -7.68 -26.42
C PHE A 6 4.15 -6.40 -26.12
N GLU A 7 3.86 -5.57 -27.13
CA GLU A 7 3.04 -4.36 -26.99
C GLU A 7 1.62 -4.65 -26.48
N ARG A 8 1.02 -5.77 -26.90
CA ARG A 8 -0.30 -6.18 -26.38
C ARG A 8 -0.29 -6.57 -24.92
N LEU A 9 0.81 -7.14 -24.44
CA LEU A 9 0.97 -7.65 -23.08
C LEU A 9 1.55 -6.60 -22.10
N ARG A 10 2.03 -5.46 -22.60
CA ARG A 10 2.59 -4.37 -21.78
C ARG A 10 1.75 -4.01 -20.54
N PRO A 11 0.41 -3.87 -20.65
CA PRO A 11 -0.43 -3.52 -19.50
C PRO A 11 -0.38 -4.54 -18.36
N VAL A 12 -0.01 -5.78 -18.64
CA VAL A 12 0.15 -6.82 -17.63
C VAL A 12 1.61 -7.00 -17.23
N ILE A 13 2.53 -6.96 -18.20
CA ILE A 13 3.96 -7.18 -17.94
C ILE A 13 4.52 -6.08 -17.03
N TYR A 14 4.23 -4.81 -17.27
CA TYR A 14 4.82 -3.72 -16.48
C TYR A 14 4.42 -3.76 -15.00
N PRO A 15 3.14 -3.86 -14.63
CA PRO A 15 2.80 -4.01 -13.23
C PRO A 15 3.33 -5.31 -12.62
N SER A 16 3.37 -6.42 -13.38
CA SER A 16 3.94 -7.69 -12.87
C SER A 16 5.43 -7.60 -12.57
N VAL A 17 6.20 -6.96 -13.47
CA VAL A 17 7.64 -6.72 -13.24
C VAL A 17 7.83 -5.78 -12.04
N TRP A 18 6.99 -4.75 -11.92
CA TRP A 18 7.10 -3.80 -10.82
C TRP A 18 6.90 -4.49 -9.46
N ILE A 19 5.81 -5.25 -9.29
CA ILE A 19 5.56 -5.97 -8.03
C ILE A 19 6.59 -7.08 -7.77
N ALA A 20 7.19 -7.66 -8.82
CA ALA A 20 8.29 -8.61 -8.65
C ALA A 20 9.54 -7.91 -8.08
N VAL A 21 9.85 -6.70 -8.54
CA VAL A 21 10.95 -5.87 -7.99
C VAL A 21 10.65 -5.49 -6.53
N ASP A 22 9.44 -5.02 -6.24
CA ASP A 22 8.99 -4.71 -4.88
C ASP A 22 9.12 -5.96 -3.97
N GLY A 23 8.72 -7.14 -4.48
CA GLY A 23 8.87 -8.41 -3.77
C GLY A 23 10.33 -8.77 -3.47
N ILE A 24 11.23 -8.58 -4.43
CA ILE A 24 12.67 -8.80 -4.25
C ILE A 24 13.25 -7.84 -3.20
N GLN A 25 12.83 -6.57 -3.22
CA GLN A 25 13.25 -5.57 -2.24
C GLN A 25 12.78 -5.86 -0.81
N SER A 26 11.79 -6.74 -0.64
CA SER A 26 11.28 -7.12 0.68
C SER A 26 12.04 -8.27 1.33
N ILE A 27 13.00 -8.87 0.62
CA ILE A 27 13.69 -10.10 1.04
C ILE A 27 15.18 -9.83 1.25
N GLY A 28 15.77 -10.50 2.25
CA GLY A 28 17.20 -10.52 2.48
C GLY A 28 17.71 -9.47 3.48
N PHE A 29 19.03 -9.43 3.65
CA PHE A 29 19.69 -8.56 4.64
C PHE A 29 19.49 -7.06 4.37
N LEU A 30 19.36 -6.66 3.11
CA LEU A 30 19.13 -5.27 2.70
C LEU A 30 17.66 -4.99 2.41
N ALA A 31 16.74 -5.77 2.97
CA ALA A 31 15.32 -5.59 2.75
C ALA A 31 14.87 -4.19 3.21
N PHE A 32 14.27 -3.44 2.28
CA PHE A 32 13.75 -2.10 2.54
C PHE A 32 12.31 -1.96 2.01
N PRO A 33 11.31 -2.46 2.75
CA PRO A 33 9.93 -2.52 2.29
C PRO A 33 9.17 -1.19 2.35
N TRP A 34 9.83 -0.06 2.64
CA TRP A 34 9.19 1.24 2.86
C TRP A 34 8.86 2.01 1.58
N THR A 35 9.36 1.57 0.42
CA THR A 35 9.29 2.32 -0.85
C THR A 35 8.20 1.84 -1.79
N TYR A 36 7.27 0.99 -1.36
CA TYR A 36 6.19 0.49 -2.22
C TYR A 36 5.25 1.62 -2.63
N TRP A 37 4.99 1.72 -3.93
CA TRP A 37 4.10 2.73 -4.48
C TRP A 37 2.70 2.70 -3.88
N GLY A 38 2.21 1.54 -3.50
CA GLY A 38 0.93 1.40 -2.81
C GLY A 38 0.82 2.22 -1.52
N TYR A 39 1.93 2.44 -0.81
CA TYR A 39 1.93 3.25 0.41
C TYR A 39 1.64 4.74 0.15
N SER A 40 1.96 5.25 -1.04
CA SER A 40 1.65 6.64 -1.39
C SER A 40 0.14 6.95 -1.36
N GLN A 41 -0.70 5.90 -1.38
CA GLN A 41 -2.16 6.03 -1.40
C GLN A 41 -2.79 6.05 -0.01
N TYR A 42 -2.02 6.16 1.06
CA TYR A 42 -2.48 6.08 2.45
C TYR A 42 -3.60 7.07 2.80
N THR A 43 -3.63 8.23 2.16
CA THR A 43 -4.70 9.24 2.33
C THR A 43 -5.96 8.91 1.54
N PHE A 44 -5.88 8.09 0.49
CA PHE A 44 -7.02 7.66 -0.31
C PHE A 44 -7.62 6.37 0.27
N THR A 45 -8.17 6.49 1.48
CA THR A 45 -8.60 5.36 2.30
C THR A 45 -9.58 4.42 1.60
N ALA A 46 -10.51 4.93 0.77
CA ALA A 46 -11.44 4.10 0.01
C ALA A 46 -10.70 3.19 -1.00
N PHE A 47 -9.69 3.70 -1.69
CA PHE A 47 -8.92 2.87 -2.62
C PHE A 47 -8.04 1.85 -1.90
N VAL A 48 -7.40 2.25 -0.80
CA VAL A 48 -6.49 1.36 -0.04
C VAL A 48 -7.20 0.16 0.55
N GLN A 49 -8.53 0.22 0.82
CA GLN A 49 -9.29 -0.93 1.34
C GLN A 49 -9.17 -2.19 0.49
N ILE A 50 -8.90 -2.06 -0.82
CA ILE A 50 -8.70 -3.22 -1.70
C ILE A 50 -7.48 -4.06 -1.25
N SER A 51 -6.54 -3.48 -0.49
CA SER A 51 -5.41 -4.21 0.07
C SER A 51 -5.83 -5.36 0.99
N SER A 52 -7.03 -5.30 1.58
CA SER A 52 -7.58 -6.40 2.38
C SER A 52 -7.84 -7.68 1.57
N LEU A 53 -7.94 -7.58 0.24
CA LEU A 53 -8.14 -8.72 -0.66
C LEU A 53 -6.85 -9.13 -1.38
N VAL A 54 -6.07 -8.15 -1.84
CA VAL A 54 -4.93 -8.38 -2.75
C VAL A 54 -3.58 -7.91 -2.18
N GLY A 55 -3.55 -7.46 -0.94
CA GLY A 55 -2.35 -6.91 -0.30
C GLY A 55 -1.87 -5.61 -0.93
N ILE A 56 -0.75 -5.09 -0.42
CA ILE A 56 -0.13 -3.85 -0.93
C ILE A 56 0.37 -3.98 -2.37
N PHE A 57 0.82 -5.17 -2.75
CA PHE A 57 1.26 -5.45 -4.11
C PHE A 57 0.12 -5.36 -5.13
N GLY A 58 -1.11 -5.73 -4.74
CA GLY A 58 -2.29 -5.56 -5.58
C GLY A 58 -2.66 -4.10 -5.77
N VAL A 59 -2.51 -3.25 -4.75
CA VAL A 59 -2.67 -1.79 -4.87
C VAL A 59 -1.66 -1.24 -5.87
N THR A 60 -0.38 -1.57 -5.71
CA THR A 60 0.69 -1.18 -6.65
C THR A 60 0.39 -1.67 -8.07
N PHE A 61 -0.06 -2.93 -8.22
CA PHE A 61 -0.42 -3.48 -9.53
C PHE A 61 -1.49 -2.65 -10.24
N ILE A 62 -2.59 -2.31 -9.55
CA ILE A 62 -3.69 -1.50 -10.11
C ILE A 62 -3.19 -0.12 -10.52
N MET A 63 -2.34 0.53 -9.71
CA MET A 63 -1.76 1.82 -10.03
C MET A 63 -0.88 1.78 -11.27
N VAL A 64 0.03 0.82 -11.37
CA VAL A 64 0.95 0.69 -12.51
C VAL A 64 0.20 0.27 -13.77
N LEU A 65 -0.80 -0.61 -13.64
CA LEU A 65 -1.70 -0.99 -14.74
C LEU A 65 -2.42 0.24 -15.31
N PHE A 66 -3.06 1.02 -14.45
CA PHE A 66 -3.76 2.24 -14.85
C PHE A 66 -2.82 3.24 -15.53
N SER A 67 -1.66 3.50 -14.94
CA SER A 67 -0.66 4.42 -15.49
C SER A 67 -0.15 3.95 -16.86
N THR A 68 0.11 2.66 -17.02
CA THR A 68 0.57 2.08 -18.29
C THR A 68 -0.48 2.24 -19.38
N VAL A 69 -1.73 1.91 -19.08
CA VAL A 69 -2.83 1.99 -20.05
C VAL A 69 -3.17 3.44 -20.39
N ALA A 70 -3.15 4.33 -19.39
CA ALA A 70 -3.35 5.77 -19.59
C ALA A 70 -2.26 6.37 -20.49
N ALA A 71 -1.00 6.00 -20.28
CA ALA A 71 0.11 6.43 -21.12
C ALA A 71 -0.01 5.90 -22.56
N ASP A 72 -0.42 4.64 -22.76
CA ASP A 72 -0.65 4.07 -24.08
C ASP A 72 -1.81 4.78 -24.80
N PHE A 73 -2.88 5.10 -24.07
CA PHE A 73 -4.01 5.88 -24.62
C PHE A 73 -3.59 7.30 -24.98
N ALA A 74 -2.89 7.99 -24.08
CA ALA A 74 -2.39 9.35 -24.34
C ALA A 74 -1.48 9.40 -25.57
N ARG A 75 -0.54 8.46 -25.65
CA ARG A 75 0.37 8.36 -26.83
C ARG A 75 -0.39 8.17 -28.13
N MET A 76 -1.44 7.34 -28.13
CA MET A 76 -2.31 7.16 -29.29
C MET A 76 -3.09 8.43 -29.63
N ALA A 77 -3.65 9.10 -28.62
CA ALA A 77 -4.47 10.32 -28.80
C ALA A 77 -3.64 11.48 -29.37
N PHE A 78 -2.41 11.65 -28.92
CA PHE A 78 -1.50 12.70 -29.42
C PHE A 78 -0.90 12.40 -30.80
N SER A 79 -0.91 11.13 -31.25
CA SER A 79 -0.32 10.75 -32.54
C SER A 79 -1.27 10.90 -33.73
N ARG A 80 -2.54 11.27 -33.53
CA ARG A 80 -3.55 11.34 -34.60
C ARG A 80 -4.50 12.52 -34.39
N PRO A 81 -5.12 13.05 -35.47
CA PRO A 81 -6.14 14.08 -35.35
C PRO A 81 -7.33 13.58 -34.53
N PHE A 82 -7.80 14.43 -33.63
CA PHE A 82 -8.83 14.12 -32.66
C PHE A 82 -10.18 13.85 -33.34
N SER A 83 -10.74 12.65 -33.19
CA SER A 83 -12.10 12.30 -33.59
C SER A 83 -12.76 11.38 -32.56
N ILE A 84 -13.84 11.83 -31.96
CA ILE A 84 -14.58 11.11 -30.91
C ILE A 84 -15.08 9.74 -31.40
N ARG A 85 -15.58 9.65 -32.65
CA ARG A 85 -16.07 8.39 -33.23
C ARG A 85 -14.98 7.34 -33.35
N TRP A 86 -13.75 7.76 -33.62
CA TRP A 86 -12.63 6.85 -33.78
C TRP A 86 -12.07 6.37 -32.44
N ILE A 87 -12.02 7.24 -31.42
CA ILE A 87 -11.46 6.92 -30.10
C ILE A 87 -12.18 5.73 -29.46
N GLY A 88 -13.52 5.70 -29.47
CA GLY A 88 -14.32 4.67 -28.81
C GLY A 88 -14.14 3.25 -29.39
N SER A 89 -13.69 3.14 -30.65
CA SER A 89 -13.48 1.84 -31.30
C SER A 89 -12.07 1.25 -31.10
N THR A 90 -11.15 2.01 -30.49
CA THR A 90 -9.75 1.59 -30.39
C THR A 90 -9.51 0.59 -29.24
N PRO A 91 -8.58 -0.38 -29.41
CA PRO A 91 -8.19 -1.27 -28.34
C PRO A 91 -7.62 -0.54 -27.10
N SER A 92 -6.93 0.60 -27.31
CA SER A 92 -6.38 1.40 -26.23
C SER A 92 -7.46 2.05 -25.38
N PHE A 93 -8.54 2.55 -25.98
CA PHE A 93 -9.70 3.06 -25.25
C PHE A 93 -10.39 1.97 -24.42
N ARG A 94 -10.59 0.77 -25.02
CA ARG A 94 -11.21 -0.35 -24.29
C ARG A 94 -10.38 -0.79 -23.08
N ARG A 95 -9.04 -0.80 -23.21
CA ARG A 95 -8.14 -1.09 -22.08
C ARG A 95 -8.22 -0.01 -21.01
N LEU A 96 -8.24 1.26 -21.41
CA LEU A 96 -8.39 2.36 -20.46
C LEU A 96 -9.74 2.27 -19.73
N ALA A 97 -10.82 2.04 -20.46
CA ALA A 97 -12.14 1.84 -19.86
C ALA A 97 -12.17 0.68 -18.84
N ALA A 98 -11.51 -0.44 -19.19
CA ALA A 98 -11.39 -1.58 -18.26
C ALA A 98 -10.56 -1.23 -17.02
N ALA A 99 -9.45 -0.50 -17.18
CA ALA A 99 -8.62 -0.06 -16.05
C ALA A 99 -9.35 0.95 -15.15
N VAL A 100 -10.11 1.88 -15.75
CA VAL A 100 -10.98 2.83 -15.01
C VAL A 100 -12.07 2.07 -14.26
N ALA A 101 -12.71 1.07 -14.90
CA ALA A 101 -13.72 0.25 -14.25
C ALA A 101 -13.14 -0.54 -13.06
N LEU A 102 -11.95 -1.12 -13.21
CA LEU A 102 -11.25 -1.80 -12.12
C LEU A 102 -10.97 -0.86 -10.95
N LEU A 103 -10.49 0.35 -11.22
CA LEU A 103 -10.25 1.37 -10.21
C LEU A 103 -11.55 1.79 -9.53
N ALA A 104 -12.62 2.03 -10.30
CA ALA A 104 -13.93 2.39 -9.76
C ALA A 104 -14.50 1.28 -8.86
N VAL A 105 -14.39 0.02 -9.26
CA VAL A 105 -14.81 -1.14 -8.44
C VAL A 105 -13.99 -1.22 -7.17
N SER A 106 -12.68 -0.98 -7.24
CA SER A 106 -11.81 -0.97 -6.06
C SER A 106 -12.20 0.13 -5.06
N ILE A 107 -12.51 1.32 -5.55
CA ILE A 107 -12.98 2.45 -4.73
C ILE A 107 -14.36 2.17 -4.15
N ALA A 108 -15.28 1.65 -4.96
CA ALA A 108 -16.64 1.29 -4.51
C ALA A 108 -16.60 0.22 -3.40
N TYR A 109 -15.76 -0.82 -3.59
CA TYR A 109 -15.52 -1.83 -2.56
C TYR A 109 -15.05 -1.19 -1.25
N GLY A 110 -14.07 -0.30 -1.33
CA GLY A 110 -13.53 0.35 -0.14
C GLY A 110 -14.54 1.30 0.53
N ALA A 111 -15.31 2.05 -0.25
CA ALA A 111 -16.39 2.89 0.29
C ALA A 111 -17.44 2.05 1.03
N LEU A 112 -17.82 0.90 0.46
CA LEU A 112 -18.74 -0.04 1.12
C LEU A 112 -18.13 -0.64 2.40
N ARG A 113 -16.83 -0.96 2.39
CA ARG A 113 -16.15 -1.46 3.59
C ARG A 113 -16.09 -0.41 4.70
N LEU A 114 -15.81 0.84 4.36
CA LEU A 114 -15.73 1.94 5.32
C LEU A 114 -17.12 2.34 5.86
N SER A 115 -18.19 2.13 5.09
CA SER A 115 -19.56 2.40 5.55
C SER A 115 -20.11 1.33 6.51
N GLN A 116 -19.49 0.13 6.52
CA GLN A 116 -19.89 -0.91 7.45
C GLN A 116 -19.41 -0.54 8.86
N PRO A 117 -20.32 -0.51 9.86
CA PRO A 117 -19.87 -0.33 11.24
C PRO A 117 -18.88 -1.45 11.55
N VAL A 118 -17.74 -1.08 12.14
CA VAL A 118 -16.85 -2.07 12.73
C VAL A 118 -17.73 -2.87 13.68
N ARG A 119 -18.05 -4.11 13.34
CA ARG A 119 -18.69 -5.03 14.29
C ARG A 119 -17.70 -5.20 15.43
N SER A 120 -17.78 -4.33 16.40
CA SER A 120 -17.34 -4.64 17.72
C SER A 120 -18.25 -5.80 18.19
N GLN A 121 -17.92 -7.04 17.80
CA GLN A 121 -18.22 -8.12 18.71
C GLN A 121 -17.66 -7.59 20.02
N VAL A 122 -18.49 -7.58 21.06
CA VAL A 122 -18.13 -7.10 22.39
C VAL A 122 -16.91 -7.91 22.83
N ALA A 123 -15.76 -7.54 22.27
CA ALA A 123 -14.47 -7.96 22.77
C ALA A 123 -14.35 -7.21 24.10
N GLU A 124 -14.05 -7.90 25.15
CA GLU A 124 -13.61 -7.31 26.39
C GLU A 124 -12.61 -6.23 26.05
N ARG A 125 -12.87 -5.01 26.54
CA ARG A 125 -11.95 -3.88 26.28
C ARG A 125 -10.66 -4.19 27.00
N LEU A 126 -9.60 -4.42 26.23
CA LEU A 126 -8.26 -4.59 26.78
C LEU A 126 -7.65 -3.21 27.01
N LYS A 127 -7.16 -3.00 28.22
CA LYS A 127 -6.40 -1.80 28.57
C LYS A 127 -4.94 -2.05 28.25
N VAL A 128 -4.41 -1.37 27.24
CA VAL A 128 -3.02 -1.52 26.78
C VAL A 128 -2.23 -0.29 27.14
N ALA A 129 -1.10 -0.47 27.80
CA ALA A 129 -0.12 0.59 28.03
C ALA A 129 1.03 0.47 27.03
N MET A 130 1.32 1.55 26.32
CA MET A 130 2.49 1.65 25.45
C MET A 130 3.59 2.43 26.17
N VAL A 131 4.72 1.77 26.36
CA VAL A 131 5.90 2.38 26.99
C VAL A 131 6.92 2.73 25.92
N GLN A 132 7.22 4.02 25.78
CA GLN A 132 8.19 4.53 24.83
C GLN A 132 9.28 5.27 25.59
N SER A 133 10.53 4.81 25.48
CA SER A 133 11.69 5.38 26.19
C SER A 133 12.24 6.66 25.56
N CYS A 134 11.86 6.97 24.31
CA CYS A 134 12.38 8.12 23.55
C CYS A 134 13.92 8.19 23.50
N ILE A 135 14.56 7.04 23.43
CA ILE A 135 16.03 6.92 23.34
C ILE A 135 16.48 7.33 21.94
N ASP A 136 17.53 8.14 21.84
CA ASP A 136 18.15 8.49 20.57
C ASP A 136 18.85 7.25 19.99
N PRO A 137 18.46 6.78 18.79
CA PRO A 137 19.07 5.60 18.16
C PRO A 137 20.54 5.81 17.77
N TRP A 138 21.00 7.06 17.72
CA TRP A 138 22.40 7.41 17.43
C TRP A 138 23.31 7.39 18.66
N GLU A 139 22.74 7.31 19.87
CA GLU A 139 23.54 7.10 21.05
C GLU A 139 24.10 5.70 21.16
N ALA A 140 25.31 5.60 21.71
CA ALA A 140 26.01 4.32 21.81
C ALA A 140 25.27 3.36 22.77
N TRP A 141 24.49 2.43 22.21
CA TRP A 141 23.76 1.42 22.98
C TRP A 141 24.68 0.64 23.96
N GLY A 142 25.89 0.30 23.52
CA GLY A 142 26.82 -0.52 24.30
C GLY A 142 27.22 0.07 25.65
N SER A 143 27.40 1.40 25.74
CA SER A 143 27.76 2.10 26.97
C SER A 143 26.56 2.43 27.86
N ASN A 144 25.40 2.66 27.28
CA ASN A 144 24.22 3.22 27.95
C ASN A 144 23.09 2.21 28.18
N LYS A 145 23.26 0.93 27.78
CA LYS A 145 22.23 -0.10 27.85
C LYS A 145 21.52 -0.26 29.20
N PHE A 146 22.30 -0.15 30.29
CA PHE A 146 21.75 -0.31 31.64
C PHE A 146 20.88 0.91 32.02
N MET A 147 21.26 2.11 31.60
CA MET A 147 20.47 3.32 31.77
C MET A 147 19.14 3.20 31.00
N TYR A 148 19.17 2.75 29.76
CA TYR A 148 17.97 2.56 28.94
C TYR A 148 17.04 1.51 29.53
N LEU A 149 17.57 0.38 29.99
CA LEU A 149 16.77 -0.66 30.65
C LEU A 149 16.17 -0.15 31.96
N SER A 150 16.90 0.64 32.73
CA SER A 150 16.36 1.22 33.99
C SER A 150 15.24 2.21 33.71
N GLU A 151 15.33 2.99 32.64
CA GLU A 151 14.27 3.92 32.23
C GLU A 151 13.02 3.17 31.73
N LEU A 152 13.20 2.17 30.88
CA LEU A 152 12.09 1.28 30.46
C LEU A 152 11.41 0.61 31.65
N LYS A 153 12.20 0.15 32.64
CA LYS A 153 11.67 -0.44 33.85
C LYS A 153 10.87 0.57 34.65
N ARG A 154 11.40 1.77 34.88
CA ARG A 154 10.72 2.87 35.59
C ARG A 154 9.39 3.21 34.93
N LEU A 155 9.39 3.40 33.60
CA LEU A 155 8.18 3.71 32.84
C LEU A 155 7.16 2.55 32.89
N THR A 156 7.64 1.32 32.89
CA THR A 156 6.79 0.13 33.04
C THR A 156 6.12 0.11 34.42
N GLU A 157 6.86 0.36 35.47
CA GLU A 157 6.34 0.43 36.85
C GLU A 157 5.31 1.57 36.99
N GLU A 158 5.51 2.68 36.31
CA GLU A 158 4.56 3.78 36.26
C GLU A 158 3.28 3.38 35.51
N ALA A 159 3.40 2.74 34.34
CA ALA A 159 2.27 2.23 33.57
C ALA A 159 1.45 1.18 34.34
N MET A 160 2.09 0.35 35.13
CA MET A 160 1.43 -0.68 35.94
C MET A 160 0.48 -0.10 37.00
N LYS A 161 0.68 1.14 37.44
CA LYS A 161 -0.25 1.80 38.40
C LYS A 161 -1.66 1.94 37.85
N GLU A 162 -1.77 1.99 36.50
CA GLU A 162 -3.04 2.06 35.79
C GLU A 162 -3.69 0.68 35.56
N SER A 163 -3.09 -0.41 36.04
CA SER A 163 -3.54 -1.79 35.88
C SER A 163 -3.90 -2.15 34.43
N PRO A 164 -2.95 -2.06 33.50
CA PRO A 164 -3.18 -2.49 32.12
C PRO A 164 -3.21 -4.01 32.01
N ASP A 165 -3.98 -4.51 31.03
CA ASP A 165 -4.00 -5.95 30.70
C ASP A 165 -2.73 -6.36 29.94
N PHE A 166 -2.17 -5.43 29.15
CA PHE A 166 -0.91 -5.61 28.39
C PHE A 166 -0.03 -4.37 28.46
N ILE A 167 1.28 -4.60 28.46
CA ILE A 167 2.30 -3.57 28.31
C ILE A 167 3.13 -3.87 27.06
N ILE A 168 3.27 -2.88 26.18
CA ILE A 168 4.03 -2.97 24.92
C ILE A 168 5.18 -1.99 25.01
N TRP A 169 6.38 -2.45 24.79
CA TRP A 169 7.56 -1.61 24.59
C TRP A 169 7.73 -1.31 23.10
N SER A 170 7.96 -0.05 22.74
CA SER A 170 8.19 0.42 21.37
C SER A 170 9.66 0.78 21.15
#